data_362a3d2de4c398423ad33b3c1e687f22
#
_entry.id   362a3d2de4c398423ad33b3c1e687f22
#
_cell.length_a   1.000
_cell.length_b   1.000
_cell.length_c   1.000
_cell.angle_alpha   90.00
_cell.angle_beta   90.00
_cell.angle_gamma   90.00
#
_symmetry.space_group_name_H-M   'P 1'
#
loop_
_entity.id
_entity.type
_entity.pdbx_description
1 polymer ?
#
loop_
_entity_poly.entity_id
_entity_poly.type
_entity_poly.pdbx_seq_one_letter_code
_entity_poly.pdbx_strand_id
1 'polypeptide(L)'
;MLSFDHLTVDVAQFRWLGKKRWQPLLNDISLDVRPGEMVALVGGSGEGKSLLLQSGLGLLPDNMRCHGNIVLNGNKLTEKTKQQYRGNSLCYIPQGVSALNPLIRIGPQLERAAVLSGQHIKMHDVAQHLQQYNLQSSVVNNYPSQLSGGMAKRVLACSATLSRAEYILADEISSWLDDEHAIQLLEHIKSLCRDGKGILWVTHDLAMAVRFADRIALLRNGSLEEVLTSEKLQNGGGGKWLQSLWNSLPEHQFMKFKQ
;
A
#
# COMPACT_ATOMS: atom_id res chain seq x y z
N MET A 1 4.97 -15.57 -3.72
CA MET A 1 4.24 -14.67 -4.62
C MET A 1 2.86 -14.40 -4.06
N LEU A 2 2.43 -13.15 -4.00
CA LEU A 2 1.04 -12.75 -3.72
C LEU A 2 0.36 -12.50 -5.07
N SER A 3 -0.80 -13.12 -5.32
CA SER A 3 -1.58 -12.86 -6.53
C SER A 3 -3.05 -12.62 -6.24
N PHE A 4 -3.65 -11.78 -7.07
CA PHE A 4 -5.08 -11.55 -7.19
C PHE A 4 -5.47 -12.12 -8.55
N ASP A 5 -6.34 -13.12 -8.57
CA ASP A 5 -6.70 -13.84 -9.79
C ASP A 5 -8.19 -13.66 -10.06
N HIS A 6 -8.51 -12.92 -11.13
CA HIS A 6 -9.89 -12.61 -11.56
C HIS A 6 -10.75 -12.04 -10.41
N LEU A 7 -10.14 -11.09 -9.64
CA LEU A 7 -10.80 -10.52 -8.46
C LEU A 7 -11.84 -9.50 -8.87
N THR A 8 -13.06 -9.68 -8.36
CA THR A 8 -14.17 -8.74 -8.50
C THR A 8 -14.68 -8.36 -7.12
N VAL A 9 -14.86 -7.06 -6.88
CA VAL A 9 -15.44 -6.55 -5.63
C VAL A 9 -16.73 -5.79 -5.95
N ASP A 10 -17.83 -6.25 -5.36
CA ASP A 10 -19.14 -5.62 -5.52
C ASP A 10 -19.56 -4.91 -4.23
N VAL A 11 -20.29 -3.80 -4.38
CA VAL A 11 -20.98 -3.10 -3.29
C VAL A 11 -22.48 -3.28 -3.38
N ALA A 12 -23.13 -3.51 -2.24
CA ALA A 12 -24.58 -3.56 -2.14
C ALA A 12 -25.16 -2.15 -2.16
N GLN A 13 -26.02 -1.89 -3.15
CA GLN A 13 -26.86 -0.71 -3.19
C GLN A 13 -28.29 -1.10 -2.83
N PHE A 14 -28.90 -0.36 -1.91
CA PHE A 14 -30.30 -0.53 -1.56
C PHE A 14 -31.14 0.41 -2.41
N ARG A 15 -32.08 -0.17 -3.18
CA ARG A 15 -33.13 0.59 -3.86
C ARG A 15 -34.34 0.76 -2.94
N TRP A 16 -35.22 1.71 -3.27
CA TRP A 16 -36.53 1.84 -2.66
C TRP A 16 -37.25 0.46 -2.65
N LEU A 17 -37.89 0.12 -1.56
CA LEU A 17 -38.51 -1.20 -1.27
C LEU A 17 -37.51 -2.29 -0.84
N GLY A 18 -36.30 -1.94 -0.35
CA GLY A 18 -35.38 -2.91 0.26
C GLY A 18 -34.72 -3.90 -0.72
N LYS A 19 -34.94 -3.77 -2.03
CA LYS A 19 -34.29 -4.64 -3.03
C LYS A 19 -32.80 -4.31 -3.11
N LYS A 20 -31.96 -5.29 -2.76
CA LYS A 20 -30.50 -5.21 -2.83
C LYS A 20 -30.02 -5.44 -4.26
N ARG A 21 -29.24 -4.50 -4.81
CA ARG A 21 -28.54 -4.64 -6.09
C ARG A 21 -27.03 -4.60 -5.84
N TRP A 22 -26.30 -5.49 -6.47
CA TRP A 22 -24.84 -5.50 -6.44
C TRP A 22 -24.30 -4.70 -7.63
N GLN A 23 -23.33 -3.83 -7.35
CA GLN A 23 -22.62 -3.05 -8.37
C GLN A 23 -21.13 -3.32 -8.23
N PRO A 24 -20.45 -3.70 -9.33
CA PRO A 24 -19.02 -3.92 -9.30
C PRO A 24 -18.29 -2.57 -9.09
N LEU A 25 -17.33 -2.56 -8.17
CA LEU A 25 -16.37 -1.48 -7.93
C LEU A 25 -14.98 -1.86 -8.46
N LEU A 26 -14.61 -3.13 -8.34
CA LEU A 26 -13.47 -3.73 -9.04
C LEU A 26 -13.99 -4.86 -9.90
N ASN A 27 -13.47 -4.96 -11.11
CA ASN A 27 -13.93 -5.93 -12.10
C ASN A 27 -12.75 -6.65 -12.73
N ASP A 28 -12.69 -7.96 -12.51
CA ASP A 28 -11.74 -8.88 -13.15
C ASP A 28 -10.25 -8.48 -12.98
N ILE A 29 -9.86 -8.15 -11.76
CA ILE A 29 -8.49 -7.73 -11.45
C ILE A 29 -7.59 -8.96 -11.37
N SER A 30 -6.56 -9.01 -12.23
CA SER A 30 -5.50 -10.01 -12.17
C SER A 30 -4.15 -9.31 -12.04
N LEU A 31 -3.52 -9.41 -10.85
CA LEU A 31 -2.28 -8.76 -10.49
C LEU A 31 -1.44 -9.66 -9.58
N ASP A 32 -0.17 -9.75 -9.85
CA ASP A 32 0.80 -10.46 -9.02
C ASP A 32 1.87 -9.53 -8.44
N VAL A 33 2.37 -9.87 -7.28
CA VAL A 33 3.54 -9.25 -6.63
C VAL A 33 4.52 -10.36 -6.27
N ARG A 34 5.74 -10.26 -6.79
CA ARG A 34 6.79 -11.25 -6.56
C ARG A 34 7.58 -10.91 -5.29
N PRO A 35 8.23 -11.91 -4.66
CA PRO A 35 9.23 -11.62 -3.65
C PRO A 35 10.34 -10.72 -4.22
N GLY A 36 10.75 -9.71 -3.45
CA GLY A 36 11.77 -8.76 -3.88
C GLY A 36 11.31 -7.69 -4.86
N GLU A 37 10.00 -7.61 -5.15
CA GLU A 37 9.43 -6.69 -6.13
C GLU A 37 8.57 -5.62 -5.45
N MET A 38 8.64 -4.39 -5.94
CA MET A 38 7.72 -3.31 -5.61
C MET A 38 6.83 -2.98 -6.80
N VAL A 39 5.54 -3.21 -6.68
CA VAL A 39 4.53 -2.88 -7.67
C VAL A 39 3.74 -1.67 -7.21
N ALA A 40 3.70 -0.61 -8.02
CA ALA A 40 2.87 0.55 -7.78
C ALA A 40 1.52 0.40 -8.49
N LEU A 41 0.42 0.47 -7.73
CA LEU A 41 -0.93 0.55 -8.26
C LEU A 41 -1.33 2.02 -8.37
N VAL A 42 -1.37 2.52 -9.59
CA VAL A 42 -1.70 3.92 -9.89
C VAL A 42 -3.11 4.04 -10.48
N GLY A 43 -3.73 5.20 -10.32
CA GLY A 43 -5.07 5.49 -10.86
C GLY A 43 -5.68 6.70 -10.19
N GLY A 44 -6.81 7.18 -10.71
CA GLY A 44 -7.55 8.31 -10.17
C GLY A 44 -8.09 8.05 -8.74
N SER A 45 -8.52 9.13 -8.07
CA SER A 45 -9.22 9.01 -6.79
C SER A 45 -10.55 8.30 -7.00
N GLY A 46 -10.90 7.37 -6.10
CA GLY A 46 -12.15 6.62 -6.18
C GLY A 46 -12.14 5.39 -7.12
N GLU A 47 -11.05 5.09 -7.81
CA GLU A 47 -10.94 3.93 -8.72
C GLU A 47 -10.91 2.55 -8.03
N GLY A 48 -10.91 2.50 -6.70
CA GLY A 48 -10.93 1.24 -5.95
C GLY A 48 -9.57 0.69 -5.54
N LYS A 49 -8.48 1.46 -5.65
CA LYS A 49 -7.12 1.02 -5.30
C LYS A 49 -7.02 0.47 -3.88
N SER A 50 -7.53 1.21 -2.89
CA SER A 50 -7.55 0.78 -1.49
C SER A 50 -8.44 -0.45 -1.27
N LEU A 51 -9.52 -0.62 -2.06
CA LEU A 51 -10.37 -1.82 -1.99
C LEU A 51 -9.61 -3.08 -2.40
N LEU A 52 -8.69 -2.98 -3.37
CA LEU A 52 -7.85 -4.11 -3.75
C LEU A 52 -6.97 -4.55 -2.58
N LEU A 53 -6.31 -3.60 -1.88
CA LEU A 53 -5.51 -3.90 -0.69
C LEU A 53 -6.37 -4.51 0.43
N GLN A 54 -7.53 -3.90 0.71
CA GLN A 54 -8.45 -4.36 1.75
C GLN A 54 -9.01 -5.75 1.43
N SER A 55 -9.28 -6.07 0.16
CA SER A 55 -9.72 -7.40 -0.26
C SER A 55 -8.68 -8.47 0.05
N GLY A 56 -7.39 -8.16 -0.20
CA GLY A 56 -6.25 -9.03 0.14
C GLY A 56 -6.17 -9.36 1.63
N LEU A 57 -6.57 -8.41 2.44
CA LEU A 57 -6.52 -8.53 3.90
C LEU A 57 -7.83 -9.05 4.53
N GLY A 58 -8.93 -9.19 3.77
CA GLY A 58 -10.25 -9.49 4.34
C GLY A 58 -10.76 -8.36 5.23
N LEU A 59 -10.57 -7.11 4.81
CA LEU A 59 -10.98 -5.89 5.51
C LEU A 59 -12.07 -5.12 4.74
N LEU A 60 -12.72 -5.78 3.78
CA LEU A 60 -13.85 -5.17 3.07
C LEU A 60 -15.02 -4.92 4.03
N PRO A 61 -15.75 -3.81 3.87
CA PRO A 61 -17.00 -3.55 4.61
C PRO A 61 -18.05 -4.63 4.40
N ASP A 62 -18.93 -4.84 5.37
CA ASP A 62 -20.00 -5.88 5.34
C ASP A 62 -20.99 -5.73 4.18
N ASN A 63 -21.12 -4.52 3.63
CA ASN A 63 -21.96 -4.25 2.46
C ASN A 63 -21.22 -4.52 1.14
N MET A 64 -20.03 -5.11 1.18
CA MET A 64 -19.25 -5.51 0.01
C MET A 64 -19.05 -7.03 -0.02
N ARG A 65 -18.79 -7.57 -1.19
CA ARG A 65 -18.42 -8.96 -1.40
C ARG A 65 -17.30 -9.07 -2.42
N CYS A 66 -16.50 -10.10 -2.26
CA CYS A 66 -15.35 -10.37 -3.11
C CYS A 66 -15.55 -11.72 -3.81
N HIS A 67 -15.28 -11.78 -5.11
CA HIS A 67 -15.22 -12.97 -5.94
C HIS A 67 -13.85 -13.11 -6.56
N GLY A 68 -13.51 -14.30 -7.04
CA GLY A 68 -12.16 -14.60 -7.55
C GLY A 68 -11.27 -15.21 -6.48
N ASN A 69 -9.96 -15.21 -6.72
CA ASN A 69 -9.01 -15.85 -5.83
C ASN A 69 -7.92 -14.85 -5.39
N ILE A 70 -7.50 -14.98 -4.15
CA ILE A 70 -6.28 -14.36 -3.64
C ILE A 70 -5.40 -15.49 -3.19
N VAL A 71 -4.19 -15.54 -3.72
CA VAL A 71 -3.24 -16.62 -3.48
C VAL A 71 -1.97 -16.06 -2.87
N LEU A 72 -1.54 -16.63 -1.76
CA LEU A 72 -0.29 -16.29 -1.09
C LEU A 72 0.61 -17.52 -1.03
N ASN A 73 1.77 -17.46 -1.68
CA ASN A 73 2.74 -18.54 -1.73
C ASN A 73 2.11 -19.90 -2.15
N GLY A 74 1.24 -19.88 -3.15
CA GLY A 74 0.53 -21.05 -3.67
C GLY A 74 -0.72 -21.46 -2.88
N ASN A 75 -0.99 -20.82 -1.74
CA ASN A 75 -2.15 -21.12 -0.91
C ASN A 75 -3.28 -20.12 -1.17
N LYS A 76 -4.46 -20.62 -1.55
CA LYS A 76 -5.65 -19.79 -1.72
C LYS A 76 -6.12 -19.28 -0.35
N LEU A 77 -6.28 -17.95 -0.24
CA LEU A 77 -6.76 -17.31 0.97
C LEU A 77 -8.30 -17.33 1.00
N THR A 78 -8.85 -17.80 2.11
CA THR A 78 -10.26 -17.69 2.47
C THR A 78 -10.45 -16.57 3.49
N GLU A 79 -11.69 -16.11 3.73
CA GLU A 79 -11.93 -15.07 4.73
C GLU A 79 -11.40 -15.45 6.14
N LYS A 80 -11.45 -16.74 6.49
CA LYS A 80 -10.90 -17.25 7.75
C LYS A 80 -9.37 -17.22 7.77
N THR A 81 -8.73 -17.65 6.67
CA THR A 81 -7.27 -17.71 6.61
C THR A 81 -6.64 -16.34 6.46
N LYS A 82 -7.28 -15.37 5.78
CA LYS A 82 -6.79 -13.98 5.69
C LYS A 82 -6.49 -13.39 7.08
N GLN A 83 -7.31 -13.67 8.09
CA GLN A 83 -7.08 -13.23 9.46
C GLN A 83 -5.74 -13.74 10.04
N GLN A 84 -5.39 -14.99 9.75
CA GLN A 84 -4.17 -15.62 10.26
C GLN A 84 -2.90 -15.07 9.61
N TYR A 85 -3.02 -14.60 8.34
CA TYR A 85 -1.89 -14.03 7.59
C TYR A 85 -1.66 -12.54 7.90
N ARG A 86 -2.67 -11.82 8.43
CA ARG A 86 -2.52 -10.40 8.82
C ARG A 86 -1.50 -10.23 9.94
N GLY A 87 -0.56 -9.32 9.74
CA GLY A 87 0.53 -9.04 10.68
C GLY A 87 1.65 -10.08 10.68
N ASN A 88 1.44 -11.24 10.07
CA ASN A 88 2.42 -12.33 10.01
C ASN A 88 3.07 -12.43 8.61
N SER A 89 2.30 -12.77 7.57
CA SER A 89 2.82 -12.84 6.19
C SER A 89 2.39 -11.64 5.34
N LEU A 90 1.25 -11.02 5.67
CA LEU A 90 0.74 -9.81 5.04
C LEU A 90 0.69 -8.67 6.05
N CYS A 91 1.33 -7.56 5.76
CA CYS A 91 1.24 -6.34 6.56
C CYS A 91 0.57 -5.22 5.78
N TYR A 92 -0.08 -4.31 6.49
CA TYR A 92 -0.80 -3.19 5.89
C TYR A 92 -0.33 -1.86 6.47
N ILE A 93 0.01 -0.93 5.59
CA ILE A 93 0.24 0.47 5.94
C ILE A 93 -0.96 1.27 5.44
N PRO A 94 -1.86 1.69 6.32
CA PRO A 94 -3.10 2.38 5.93
C PRO A 94 -2.84 3.83 5.51
N GLN A 95 -3.73 4.36 4.68
CA GLN A 95 -3.72 5.77 4.29
C GLN A 95 -3.93 6.70 5.49
N GLY A 96 -4.84 6.36 6.39
CA GLY A 96 -5.23 7.19 7.51
C GLY A 96 -4.40 6.97 8.76
N VAL A 97 -3.98 8.06 9.41
CA VAL A 97 -3.28 8.03 10.70
C VAL A 97 -4.18 7.59 11.86
N SER A 98 -5.50 7.55 11.64
CA SER A 98 -6.50 7.03 12.59
C SER A 98 -6.34 5.54 12.94
N ALA A 99 -5.47 4.83 12.22
CA ALA A 99 -5.08 3.46 12.57
C ALA A 99 -4.24 3.39 13.86
N LEU A 100 -3.61 4.49 14.27
CA LEU A 100 -2.96 4.60 15.58
C LEU A 100 -4.02 4.82 16.66
N ASN A 101 -3.96 4.04 17.75
CA ASN A 101 -4.86 4.21 18.89
C ASN A 101 -4.50 5.51 19.64
N PRO A 102 -5.39 6.51 19.70
CA PRO A 102 -5.09 7.82 20.30
C PRO A 102 -4.83 7.77 21.79
N LEU A 103 -5.26 6.72 22.48
CA LEU A 103 -5.17 6.56 23.94
C LEU A 103 -3.92 5.81 24.40
N ILE A 104 -3.12 5.28 23.46
CA ILE A 104 -1.92 4.48 23.75
C ILE A 104 -0.70 5.19 23.18
N ARG A 105 0.40 5.21 23.93
CA ARG A 105 1.68 5.76 23.44
C ARG A 105 2.22 4.95 22.26
N ILE A 106 3.07 5.58 21.45
CA ILE A 106 3.62 4.98 20.22
C ILE A 106 4.43 3.73 20.51
N GLY A 107 5.33 3.76 21.48
CA GLY A 107 6.20 2.63 21.80
C GLY A 107 5.43 1.32 22.04
N PRO A 108 4.47 1.27 22.97
CA PRO A 108 3.64 0.08 23.21
C PRO A 108 2.84 -0.39 21.97
N GLN A 109 2.43 0.52 21.07
CA GLN A 109 1.74 0.13 19.84
C GLN A 109 2.70 -0.56 18.86
N LEU A 110 3.91 -0.07 18.72
CA LEU A 110 4.95 -0.66 17.87
C LEU A 110 5.43 -2.01 18.43
N GLU A 111 5.65 -2.09 19.73
CA GLU A 111 5.98 -3.37 20.42
C GLU A 111 4.88 -4.40 20.19
N ARG A 112 3.61 -4.02 20.35
CA ARG A 112 2.48 -4.90 20.06
C ARG A 112 2.46 -5.38 18.61
N ALA A 113 2.75 -4.51 17.64
CA ALA A 113 2.81 -4.89 16.22
C ALA A 113 3.88 -5.97 15.98
N ALA A 114 5.06 -5.83 16.59
CA ALA A 114 6.11 -6.82 16.53
C ALA A 114 5.69 -8.16 17.19
N VAL A 115 5.10 -8.12 18.38
CA VAL A 115 4.63 -9.31 19.10
C VAL A 115 3.56 -10.06 18.29
N LEU A 116 2.62 -9.36 17.67
CA LEU A 116 1.58 -9.98 16.83
C LEU A 116 2.16 -10.68 15.59
N SER A 117 3.35 -10.30 15.15
CA SER A 117 4.10 -10.97 14.07
C SER A 117 5.06 -12.05 14.58
N GLY A 118 4.98 -12.43 15.86
CA GLY A 118 5.83 -13.44 16.49
C GLY A 118 7.25 -12.97 16.80
N GLN A 119 7.47 -11.65 16.88
CA GLN A 119 8.76 -11.08 17.30
C GLN A 119 8.68 -10.58 18.73
N HIS A 120 9.71 -10.92 19.52
CA HIS A 120 9.94 -10.31 20.84
C HIS A 120 10.95 -9.18 20.66
N ILE A 121 10.49 -7.95 20.76
CA ILE A 121 11.32 -6.74 20.61
C ILE A 121 11.30 -5.96 21.94
N LYS A 122 12.42 -5.42 22.34
CA LYS A 122 12.50 -4.54 23.51
C LYS A 122 12.22 -3.10 23.13
N MET A 123 11.73 -2.30 24.07
CA MET A 123 11.43 -0.88 23.84
C MET A 123 12.63 -0.08 23.30
N HIS A 124 13.85 -0.45 23.72
CA HIS A 124 15.08 0.15 23.19
C HIS A 124 15.23 -0.10 21.69
N ASP A 125 14.97 -1.31 21.22
CA ASP A 125 15.08 -1.68 19.80
C ASP A 125 13.99 -1.01 18.98
N VAL A 126 12.78 -0.85 19.55
CA VAL A 126 11.69 -0.05 18.94
C VAL A 126 12.15 1.41 18.73
N ALA A 127 12.80 1.98 19.76
CA ALA A 127 13.32 3.35 19.68
C ALA A 127 14.43 3.51 18.62
N GLN A 128 15.29 2.51 18.47
CA GLN A 128 16.30 2.49 17.39
C GLN A 128 15.65 2.33 16.02
N HIS A 129 14.60 1.50 15.91
CA HIS A 129 13.90 1.29 14.64
C HIS A 129 13.22 2.58 14.15
N LEU A 130 12.67 3.40 15.06
CA LEU A 130 12.12 4.71 14.70
C LEU A 130 13.15 5.64 14.05
N GLN A 131 14.43 5.54 14.41
CA GLN A 131 15.49 6.36 13.81
C GLN A 131 15.70 6.05 12.32
N GLN A 132 15.43 4.82 11.87
CA GLN A 132 15.48 4.44 10.45
C GLN A 132 14.43 5.19 9.62
N TYR A 133 13.40 5.73 10.29
CA TYR A 133 12.35 6.56 9.70
C TYR A 133 12.54 8.05 9.99
N ASN A 134 13.75 8.48 10.35
CA ASN A 134 14.05 9.86 10.75
C ASN A 134 13.13 10.41 11.85
N LEU A 135 12.81 9.56 12.82
CA LEU A 135 12.07 9.91 14.03
C LEU A 135 13.00 9.83 15.24
N GLN A 136 12.86 10.78 16.16
CA GLN A 136 13.63 10.74 17.40
C GLN A 136 13.18 9.54 18.27
N SER A 137 14.12 8.95 18.97
CA SER A 137 13.84 7.83 19.89
C SER A 137 12.81 8.18 20.97
N SER A 138 12.72 9.46 21.37
CA SER A 138 11.74 9.96 22.34
C SER A 138 10.28 9.79 21.89
N VAL A 139 10.04 9.63 20.57
CA VAL A 139 8.70 9.42 19.99
C VAL A 139 7.99 8.20 20.58
N VAL A 140 8.70 7.20 21.08
CA VAL A 140 8.09 6.06 21.80
C VAL A 140 7.19 6.48 22.95
N ASN A 141 7.47 7.64 23.57
CA ASN A 141 6.73 8.16 24.71
C ASN A 141 5.56 9.07 24.32
N ASN A 142 5.45 9.45 23.06
CA ASN A 142 4.40 10.34 22.57
C ASN A 142 3.08 9.60 22.35
N TYR A 143 1.98 10.33 22.47
CA TYR A 143 0.66 9.91 21.98
C TYR A 143 0.51 10.30 20.50
N PRO A 144 -0.35 9.61 19.72
CA PRO A 144 -0.60 9.97 18.32
C PRO A 144 -0.98 11.44 18.11
N SER A 145 -1.73 12.04 19.04
CA SER A 145 -2.13 13.45 19.00
C SER A 145 -0.96 14.46 19.11
N GLN A 146 0.20 14.01 19.55
CA GLN A 146 1.42 14.83 19.68
C GLN A 146 2.30 14.75 18.43
N LEU A 147 1.92 13.96 17.42
CA LEU A 147 2.65 13.78 16.17
C LEU A 147 2.09 14.69 15.08
N SER A 148 2.97 15.19 14.21
CA SER A 148 2.53 15.73 12.92
C SER A 148 2.00 14.60 12.03
N GLY A 149 1.21 14.94 10.99
CA GLY A 149 0.71 13.96 10.03
C GLY A 149 1.84 13.13 9.40
N GLY A 150 2.93 13.76 9.02
CA GLY A 150 4.10 13.10 8.47
C GLY A 150 4.82 12.20 9.48
N MET A 151 4.94 12.60 10.74
CA MET A 151 5.48 11.73 11.80
C MET A 151 4.60 10.50 12.01
N ALA A 152 3.28 10.66 12.06
CA ALA A 152 2.33 9.56 12.24
C ALA A 152 2.39 8.56 11.07
N LYS A 153 2.55 9.04 9.83
CA LYS A 153 2.77 8.19 8.65
C LYS A 153 4.04 7.36 8.77
N ARG A 154 5.15 7.98 9.17
CA ARG A 154 6.42 7.27 9.37
C ARG A 154 6.34 6.26 10.52
N VAL A 155 5.59 6.54 11.58
CA VAL A 155 5.28 5.57 12.64
C VAL A 155 4.48 4.38 12.11
N LEU A 156 3.46 4.61 11.26
CA LEU A 156 2.70 3.52 10.64
C LEU A 156 3.57 2.65 9.74
N ALA A 157 4.45 3.24 8.94
CA ALA A 157 5.41 2.50 8.12
C ALA A 157 6.38 1.70 9.00
N CYS A 158 6.92 2.30 10.06
CA CYS A 158 7.74 1.63 11.07
C CYS A 158 7.01 0.41 11.68
N SER A 159 5.74 0.56 12.06
CA SER A 159 4.93 -0.54 12.59
C SER A 159 4.84 -1.74 11.63
N ALA A 160 4.67 -1.47 10.33
CA ALA A 160 4.57 -2.51 9.32
C ALA A 160 5.91 -3.25 9.13
N THR A 161 7.02 -2.54 9.16
CA THR A 161 8.35 -3.13 8.92
C THR A 161 8.94 -3.82 10.14
N LEU A 162 8.42 -3.53 11.34
CA LEU A 162 8.68 -4.34 12.54
C LEU A 162 8.06 -5.74 12.44
N SER A 163 7.17 -5.99 11.47
CA SER A 163 6.60 -7.31 11.26
C SER A 163 7.53 -8.19 10.41
N ARG A 164 7.39 -9.53 10.57
CA ARG A 164 8.05 -10.51 9.70
C ARG A 164 7.36 -10.70 8.37
N ALA A 165 6.38 -9.84 8.05
CA ALA A 165 5.57 -9.99 6.85
C ALA A 165 6.45 -10.08 5.59
N GLU A 166 6.10 -11.04 4.74
CA GLU A 166 6.73 -11.25 3.44
C GLU A 166 6.22 -10.25 2.41
N TYR A 167 4.97 -9.77 2.60
CA TYR A 167 4.34 -8.80 1.70
C TYR A 167 3.80 -7.60 2.48
N ILE A 168 4.05 -6.41 1.95
CA ILE A 168 3.57 -5.14 2.48
C ILE A 168 2.56 -4.55 1.50
N LEU A 169 1.35 -4.33 1.96
CA LEU A 169 0.29 -3.63 1.25
C LEU A 169 0.26 -2.18 1.77
N ALA A 170 0.70 -1.23 0.96
CA ALA A 170 0.89 0.16 1.37
C ALA A 170 -0.08 1.10 0.66
N ASP A 171 -0.90 1.82 1.42
CA ASP A 171 -1.93 2.71 0.90
C ASP A 171 -1.52 4.17 1.09
N GLU A 172 -1.13 4.83 -0.01
CA GLU A 172 -0.73 6.25 -0.07
C GLU A 172 0.24 6.68 1.04
N ILE A 173 1.31 5.89 1.24
CA ILE A 173 2.25 6.10 2.34
C ILE A 173 3.05 7.41 2.25
N SER A 174 3.25 7.95 1.06
CA SER A 174 3.96 9.22 0.82
C SER A 174 3.06 10.45 0.92
N SER A 175 1.73 10.27 0.98
CA SER A 175 0.80 11.41 1.12
C SER A 175 1.01 12.16 2.45
N TRP A 176 0.89 13.48 2.46
CA TRP A 176 1.10 14.37 3.62
C TRP A 176 2.56 14.50 4.08
N LEU A 177 3.51 13.98 3.32
CA LEU A 177 4.93 14.21 3.49
C LEU A 177 5.37 15.28 2.48
N ASP A 178 6.38 16.09 2.85
CA ASP A 178 7.14 16.84 1.87
C ASP A 178 8.00 15.89 1.03
N ASP A 179 8.50 16.36 -0.10
CA ASP A 179 9.20 15.53 -1.08
C ASP A 179 10.42 14.83 -0.49
N GLU A 180 11.18 15.50 0.37
CA GLU A 180 12.38 14.92 0.99
C GLU A 180 12.03 13.73 1.88
N HIS A 181 11.06 13.89 2.77
CA HIS A 181 10.62 12.81 3.65
C HIS A 181 9.89 11.70 2.90
N ALA A 182 9.15 12.03 1.83
CA ALA A 182 8.51 11.04 0.97
C ALA A 182 9.55 10.16 0.28
N ILE A 183 10.59 10.76 -0.30
CA ILE A 183 11.70 10.06 -0.95
C ILE A 183 12.41 9.14 0.06
N GLN A 184 12.80 9.66 1.22
CA GLN A 184 13.49 8.88 2.26
C GLN A 184 12.65 7.69 2.73
N LEU A 185 11.35 7.89 2.93
CA LEU A 185 10.44 6.80 3.30
C LEU A 185 10.36 5.73 2.20
N LEU A 186 10.20 6.15 0.94
CA LEU A 186 10.10 5.24 -0.19
C LEU A 186 11.41 4.49 -0.46
N GLU A 187 12.56 5.14 -0.30
CA GLU A 187 13.89 4.49 -0.36
C GLU A 187 14.02 3.40 0.71
N HIS A 188 13.60 3.70 1.93
CA HIS A 188 13.62 2.71 3.00
C HIS A 188 12.67 1.54 2.71
N ILE A 189 11.43 1.80 2.32
CA ILE A 189 10.46 0.76 1.96
C ILE A 189 10.97 -0.06 0.76
N LYS A 190 11.51 0.58 -0.28
CA LYS A 190 12.11 -0.10 -1.44
C LYS A 190 13.29 -0.99 -1.04
N SER A 191 14.10 -0.56 -0.06
CA SER A 191 15.24 -1.36 0.40
C SER A 191 14.82 -2.74 0.95
N LEU A 192 13.61 -2.86 1.50
CA LEU A 192 13.07 -4.13 2.01
C LEU A 192 12.86 -5.18 0.89
N CYS A 193 12.76 -4.75 -0.37
CA CYS A 193 12.73 -5.67 -1.51
C CYS A 193 14.05 -6.45 -1.62
N ARG A 194 15.18 -5.88 -1.20
CA ARG A 194 16.47 -6.58 -1.19
C ARG A 194 16.49 -7.74 -0.18
N ASP A 195 15.67 -7.64 0.86
CA ASP A 195 15.46 -8.68 1.86
C ASP A 195 14.38 -9.70 1.43
N GLY A 196 13.94 -9.62 0.16
CA GLY A 196 12.96 -10.53 -0.42
C GLY A 196 11.49 -10.16 -0.16
N LYS A 197 11.19 -9.02 0.49
CA LYS A 197 9.80 -8.61 0.70
C LYS A 197 9.15 -8.15 -0.60
N GLY A 198 7.91 -8.59 -0.87
CA GLY A 198 7.07 -8.07 -1.96
C GLY A 198 6.24 -6.88 -1.48
N ILE A 199 6.13 -5.84 -2.30
CA ILE A 199 5.41 -4.61 -1.93
C ILE A 199 4.37 -4.27 -2.99
N LEU A 200 3.12 -4.12 -2.57
CA LEU A 200 2.06 -3.52 -3.38
C LEU A 200 1.75 -2.13 -2.81
N TRP A 201 2.13 -1.11 -3.54
CA TRP A 201 1.99 0.27 -3.11
C TRP A 201 0.95 1.01 -3.95
N VAL A 202 -0.09 1.49 -3.31
CA VAL A 202 -1.10 2.38 -3.92
C VAL A 202 -0.63 3.83 -3.84
N THR A 203 -0.67 4.51 -4.98
CA THR A 203 -0.36 5.94 -5.06
C THR A 203 -1.11 6.61 -6.22
N HIS A 204 -1.31 7.92 -6.12
CA HIS A 204 -1.72 8.76 -7.24
C HIS A 204 -0.54 9.54 -7.85
N ASP A 205 0.64 9.43 -7.27
CA ASP A 205 1.87 10.08 -7.73
C ASP A 205 2.63 9.18 -8.71
N LEU A 206 2.45 9.45 -10.01
CA LEU A 206 3.10 8.67 -11.05
C LEU A 206 4.63 8.90 -11.09
N ALA A 207 5.11 10.10 -10.76
CA ALA A 207 6.55 10.39 -10.76
C ALA A 207 7.28 9.53 -9.72
N MET A 208 6.76 9.50 -8.51
CA MET A 208 7.28 8.64 -7.44
C MET A 208 7.11 7.15 -7.78
N ALA A 209 5.96 6.75 -8.39
CA ALA A 209 5.75 5.36 -8.81
C ALA A 209 6.81 4.90 -9.82
N VAL A 210 7.10 5.71 -10.83
CA VAL A 210 8.13 5.40 -11.85
C VAL A 210 9.54 5.38 -11.26
N ARG A 211 9.81 6.23 -10.28
CA ARG A 211 11.12 6.31 -9.63
C ARG A 211 11.43 5.10 -8.73
N PHE A 212 10.43 4.57 -8.01
CA PHE A 212 10.66 3.57 -6.96
C PHE A 212 10.14 2.18 -7.28
N ALA A 213 9.06 2.04 -8.06
CA ALA A 213 8.49 0.73 -8.35
C ALA A 213 9.21 0.03 -9.52
N ASP A 214 9.23 -1.29 -9.48
CA ASP A 214 9.73 -2.12 -10.58
C ASP A 214 8.67 -2.24 -11.69
N ARG A 215 7.39 -2.35 -11.28
CA ARG A 215 6.24 -2.40 -12.18
C ARG A 215 5.18 -1.40 -11.75
N ILE A 216 4.47 -0.89 -12.73
CA ILE A 216 3.33 0.01 -12.57
C ILE A 216 2.10 -0.71 -13.10
N ALA A 217 1.07 -0.79 -12.29
CA ALA A 217 -0.25 -1.29 -12.63
C ALA A 217 -1.24 -0.10 -12.67
N LEU A 218 -1.87 0.12 -13.81
CA LEU A 218 -2.85 1.19 -13.98
C LEU A 218 -4.26 0.65 -13.71
N LEU A 219 -4.89 1.15 -12.66
CA LEU A 219 -6.30 0.89 -12.36
C LEU A 219 -7.15 2.06 -12.84
N ARG A 220 -8.17 1.76 -13.65
CA ARG A 220 -9.11 2.76 -14.15
C ARG A 220 -10.50 2.16 -14.34
N ASN A 221 -11.53 2.90 -13.94
CA ASN A 221 -12.93 2.44 -13.98
C ASN A 221 -13.13 1.06 -13.34
N GLY A 222 -12.40 0.78 -12.25
CA GLY A 222 -12.46 -0.49 -11.53
C GLY A 222 -11.79 -1.68 -12.22
N SER A 223 -11.07 -1.49 -13.33
CA SER A 223 -10.36 -2.56 -14.06
C SER A 223 -8.88 -2.21 -14.25
N LEU A 224 -8.01 -3.21 -14.35
CA LEU A 224 -6.63 -3.01 -14.73
C LEU A 224 -6.54 -2.78 -16.24
N GLU A 225 -6.12 -1.58 -16.65
CA GLU A 225 -5.92 -1.28 -18.07
C GLU A 225 -4.60 -1.84 -18.59
N GLU A 226 -3.55 -1.72 -17.78
CA GLU A 226 -2.22 -2.22 -18.14
C GLU A 226 -1.31 -2.45 -16.93
N VAL A 227 -0.33 -3.32 -17.11
CA VAL A 227 0.77 -3.55 -16.17
C VAL A 227 2.07 -3.56 -16.98
N LEU A 228 3.02 -2.69 -16.62
CA LEU A 228 4.30 -2.57 -17.31
C LEU A 228 5.44 -2.26 -16.35
N THR A 229 6.67 -2.45 -16.79
CA THR A 229 7.84 -2.05 -15.99
C THR A 229 8.02 -0.52 -16.02
N SER A 230 8.55 0.05 -14.95
CA SER A 230 8.86 1.48 -14.89
C SER A 230 9.80 1.91 -16.01
N GLU A 231 10.80 1.07 -16.34
CA GLU A 231 11.71 1.29 -17.45
C GLU A 231 10.98 1.39 -18.81
N LYS A 232 10.01 0.50 -19.06
CA LYS A 232 9.22 0.52 -20.29
C LYS A 232 8.43 1.83 -20.42
N LEU A 233 7.86 2.34 -19.31
CA LEU A 233 7.15 3.62 -19.33
C LEU A 233 8.09 4.79 -19.61
N GLN A 234 9.25 4.83 -18.98
CA GLN A 234 10.29 5.85 -19.20
C GLN A 234 10.76 5.89 -20.66
N ASN A 235 10.84 4.72 -21.30
CA ASN A 235 11.24 4.56 -22.71
C ASN A 235 10.09 4.78 -23.72
N GLY A 236 8.98 5.38 -23.30
CA GLY A 236 7.86 5.72 -24.17
C GLY A 236 6.88 4.57 -24.41
N GLY A 237 6.96 3.46 -23.65
CA GLY A 237 5.97 2.36 -23.70
C GLY A 237 4.74 2.67 -22.85
N GLY A 238 3.69 1.85 -23.01
CA GLY A 238 2.40 2.00 -22.31
C GLY A 238 1.31 2.62 -23.18
N GLY A 239 0.08 2.54 -22.69
CA GLY A 239 -1.10 3.05 -23.37
C GLY A 239 -1.13 4.59 -23.45
N LYS A 240 -1.90 5.12 -24.37
CA LYS A 240 -1.99 6.58 -24.64
C LYS A 240 -2.30 7.41 -23.39
N TRP A 241 -3.15 6.90 -22.50
CA TRP A 241 -3.55 7.63 -21.31
C TRP A 241 -2.39 7.73 -20.31
N LEU A 242 -1.70 6.62 -20.03
CA LEU A 242 -0.56 6.58 -19.11
C LEU A 242 0.62 7.41 -19.64
N GLN A 243 0.87 7.35 -20.96
CA GLN A 243 1.84 8.19 -21.65
C GLN A 243 1.47 9.68 -21.57
N SER A 244 0.19 10.02 -21.76
CA SER A 244 -0.26 11.41 -21.63
C SER A 244 -0.04 11.92 -20.20
N LEU A 245 -0.37 11.11 -19.21
CA LEU A 245 -0.15 11.44 -17.78
C LEU A 245 1.35 11.61 -17.49
N TRP A 246 2.19 10.67 -17.94
CA TRP A 246 3.65 10.73 -17.80
C TRP A 246 4.24 11.99 -18.42
N ASN A 247 3.85 12.31 -19.65
CA ASN A 247 4.32 13.51 -20.37
C ASN A 247 3.78 14.81 -19.80
N SER A 248 2.72 14.80 -19.01
CA SER A 248 2.17 15.97 -18.33
C SER A 248 2.87 16.35 -17.05
N LEU A 249 3.75 15.49 -16.54
CA LEU A 249 4.51 15.76 -15.30
C LEU A 249 5.42 17.00 -15.50
N PRO A 250 5.53 17.88 -14.50
CA PRO A 250 6.32 19.11 -14.59
C PRO A 250 7.76 18.87 -15.04
N GLU A 251 8.39 17.79 -14.58
CA GLU A 251 9.75 17.41 -14.93
C GLU A 251 9.94 17.17 -16.43
N HIS A 252 8.91 16.70 -17.14
CA HIS A 252 8.94 16.45 -18.58
C HIS A 252 8.50 17.64 -19.42
N GLN A 253 7.75 18.59 -18.86
CA GLN A 253 7.37 19.82 -19.55
C GLN A 253 8.56 20.78 -19.73
N PHE A 254 9.45 20.86 -18.75
CA PHE A 254 10.65 21.72 -18.84
C PHE A 254 11.68 21.26 -19.89
N MET A 255 11.70 19.98 -20.26
CA MET A 255 12.60 19.49 -21.30
C MET A 255 12.15 19.86 -22.73
N LYS A 256 10.85 20.10 -22.95
CA LYS A 256 10.32 20.49 -24.26
C LYS A 256 10.60 21.95 -24.63
N PHE A 257 10.97 22.81 -23.69
CA PHE A 257 11.32 24.21 -23.93
C PHE A 257 12.83 24.46 -24.15
N LYS A 258 13.66 23.39 -24.19
CA LYS A 258 15.12 23.48 -24.42
C LYS A 258 15.56 22.92 -25.78
N GLN A 259 14.64 22.66 -26.69
CA GLN A 259 14.94 22.32 -28.11
C GLN A 259 14.46 23.49 -28.99
#